data_a7b8b3ec7c754633337714fdb6ef145c
#
_entry.id   a7b8b3ec7c754633337714fdb6ef145c
#
_cell.length_a   1.000
_cell.length_b   1.000
_cell.length_c   1.000
_cell.angle_alpha   90.00
_cell.angle_beta   90.00
_cell.angle_gamma   90.00
#
_symmetry.space_group_name_H-M   'P 1'
#
loop_
_entity.id
_entity.type
_entity.pdbx_description
1 polymer ?
#
loop_
_entity_poly.entity_id
_entity_poly.type
_entity_poly.pdbx_seq_one_letter_code
_entity_poly.pdbx_strand_id
1 'polypeptide(L)'
;DKEKILEFVNKVNVITYEFENIPYETLNEINKNKPVLPKPSINRLIQHRIAEKDFINKLNIRTTQYTLVEKKSDLDSLSDLLPGILKTTTMGYDGKGQFPVKEIKDIEKMNIDFSNGYILEKLVKLKKEISVIITRFSNNNYEIYEPIENIHEDQILKYSKIPADVSKNIFNQSK
;
A
#
# COMPACT_ATOMS: atom_id res chain seq x y z
N ASP A 1 25.31 1.59 -5.71
CA ASP A 1 26.68 2.10 -5.61
C ASP A 1 26.83 2.85 -4.28
N LYS A 2 27.66 2.30 -3.36
CA LYS A 2 27.82 2.87 -2.00
C LYS A 2 28.53 4.20 -2.01
N GLU A 3 29.51 4.41 -2.87
CA GLU A 3 30.28 5.67 -2.96
C GLU A 3 29.38 6.83 -3.34
N LYS A 4 28.53 6.64 -4.35
CA LYS A 4 27.56 7.65 -4.77
C LYS A 4 26.52 7.96 -3.70
N ILE A 5 26.10 6.95 -2.91
CA ILE A 5 25.22 7.16 -1.77
C ILE A 5 25.90 8.05 -0.73
N LEU A 6 27.15 7.77 -0.38
CA LEU A 6 27.90 8.57 0.59
C LEU A 6 28.14 10.00 0.09
N GLU A 7 28.48 10.16 -1.19
CA GLU A 7 28.61 11.48 -1.81
C GLU A 7 27.30 12.28 -1.72
N PHE A 8 26.16 11.66 -2.00
CA PHE A 8 24.85 12.28 -1.89
C PHE A 8 24.54 12.67 -0.45
N VAL A 9 24.71 11.74 0.49
CA VAL A 9 24.43 11.92 1.92
C VAL A 9 25.24 13.08 2.53
N ASN A 10 26.47 13.29 2.07
CA ASN A 10 27.31 14.39 2.53
C ASN A 10 26.85 15.78 2.04
N LYS A 11 26.02 15.84 1.00
CA LYS A 11 25.51 17.10 0.41
C LYS A 11 24.19 17.58 1.02
N VAL A 12 23.55 16.77 1.90
CA VAL A 12 22.20 17.03 2.42
C VAL A 12 22.16 16.91 3.93
N ASN A 13 21.13 17.48 4.55
CA ASN A 13 20.91 17.39 6.00
C ASN A 13 19.84 16.39 6.39
N VAL A 14 18.83 16.19 5.53
CA VAL A 14 17.72 15.28 5.70
C VAL A 14 17.36 14.70 4.34
N ILE A 15 16.90 13.47 4.32
CA ILE A 15 16.49 12.77 3.11
C ILE A 15 15.02 12.39 3.23
N THR A 16 14.30 12.62 2.16
CA THR A 16 12.95 12.10 1.95
C THR A 16 12.89 11.34 0.63
N TYR A 17 11.86 10.55 0.43
CA TYR A 17 11.65 9.80 -0.80
C TYR A 17 10.15 9.80 -1.14
N GLU A 18 9.85 9.70 -2.40
CA GLU A 18 8.49 9.60 -2.93
C GLU A 18 8.22 8.18 -3.41
N PHE A 19 9.21 7.55 -4.04
CA PHE A 19 9.06 6.23 -4.64
C PHE A 19 9.10 5.12 -3.58
N GLU A 20 8.01 4.34 -3.47
CA GLU A 20 7.88 3.30 -2.44
C GLU A 20 8.85 2.12 -2.59
N ASN A 21 9.21 1.77 -3.84
CA ASN A 21 9.99 0.55 -4.11
C ASN A 21 11.51 0.75 -4.00
N ILE A 22 11.97 1.72 -3.22
CA ILE A 22 13.39 1.83 -2.87
C ILE A 22 13.75 0.68 -1.92
N PRO A 23 14.83 -0.10 -2.19
CA PRO A 23 15.24 -1.18 -1.31
C PRO A 23 15.46 -0.69 0.13
N TYR A 24 14.84 -1.40 1.09
CA TYR A 24 14.94 -1.07 2.50
C TYR A 24 16.40 -0.92 2.97
N GLU A 25 17.27 -1.83 2.52
CA GLU A 25 18.69 -1.85 2.89
C GLU A 25 19.39 -0.54 2.49
N THR A 26 19.02 0.02 1.34
CA THR A 26 19.55 1.31 0.86
C THR A 26 19.10 2.45 1.77
N LEU A 27 17.82 2.54 2.07
CA LEU A 27 17.30 3.58 2.97
C LEU A 27 17.85 3.43 4.38
N ASN A 28 17.98 2.20 4.88
CA ASN A 28 18.51 1.93 6.21
C ASN A 28 20.01 2.28 6.31
N GLU A 29 20.79 2.02 5.26
CA GLU A 29 22.20 2.44 5.23
C GLU A 29 22.34 3.97 5.20
N ILE A 30 21.54 4.66 4.42
CA ILE A 30 21.48 6.11 4.40
C ILE A 30 21.11 6.67 5.79
N ASN A 31 20.12 6.07 6.44
CA ASN A 31 19.62 6.51 7.74
C ASN A 31 20.63 6.39 8.90
N LYS A 32 21.70 5.62 8.73
CA LYS A 32 22.82 5.58 9.70
C LYS A 32 23.63 6.86 9.72
N ASN A 33 23.62 7.61 8.62
CA ASN A 33 24.43 8.80 8.44
C ASN A 33 23.60 10.09 8.51
N LYS A 34 22.41 10.09 7.94
CA LYS A 34 21.50 11.23 7.90
C LYS A 34 20.05 10.77 8.10
N PRO A 35 19.19 11.57 8.75
CA PRO A 35 17.80 11.23 8.93
C PRO A 35 17.10 10.98 7.59
N VAL A 36 16.40 9.84 7.49
CA VAL A 36 15.50 9.50 6.38
C VAL A 36 14.07 9.56 6.89
N LEU A 37 13.23 10.35 6.25
CA LEU A 37 11.84 10.56 6.63
C LEU A 37 10.92 10.37 5.42
N PRO A 38 9.87 9.54 5.54
CA PRO A 38 9.53 8.63 6.64
C PRO A 38 10.65 7.63 6.97
N LYS A 39 10.64 7.08 8.19
CA LYS A 39 11.67 6.10 8.62
C LYS A 39 11.70 4.89 7.68
N PRO A 40 12.90 4.32 7.38
CA PRO A 40 13.01 3.14 6.51
C PRO A 40 12.14 1.95 6.94
N SER A 41 11.91 1.78 8.25
CA SER A 41 11.04 0.72 8.77
C SER A 41 9.57 0.87 8.32
N ILE A 42 9.10 2.09 8.09
CA ILE A 42 7.76 2.35 7.54
C ILE A 42 7.73 1.90 6.07
N ASN A 43 8.74 2.30 5.30
CA ASN A 43 8.85 1.89 3.89
C ASN A 43 8.85 0.36 3.75
N ARG A 44 9.65 -0.34 4.57
CA ARG A 44 9.67 -1.80 4.58
C ARG A 44 8.29 -2.42 4.87
N LEU A 45 7.55 -1.82 5.78
CA LEU A 45 6.21 -2.29 6.15
C LEU A 45 5.23 -2.17 4.98
N ILE A 46 5.16 -0.99 4.34
CA ILE A 46 4.19 -0.71 3.27
C ILE A 46 4.55 -1.38 1.94
N GLN A 47 5.82 -1.76 1.73
CA GLN A 47 6.24 -2.49 0.54
C GLN A 47 5.64 -3.89 0.43
N HIS A 48 5.12 -4.45 1.53
CA HIS A 48 4.55 -5.79 1.54
C HIS A 48 3.09 -5.78 1.98
N ARG A 49 2.17 -6.02 1.04
CA ARG A 49 0.71 -5.88 1.22
C ARG A 49 0.15 -6.65 2.41
N ILE A 50 0.67 -7.85 2.70
CA ILE A 50 0.23 -8.63 3.88
C ILE A 50 0.68 -7.92 5.16
N ALA A 51 1.96 -7.55 5.25
CA ALA A 51 2.50 -6.89 6.43
C ALA A 51 1.78 -5.57 6.74
N GLU A 52 1.49 -4.79 5.70
CA GLU A 52 0.72 -3.54 5.81
C GLU A 52 -0.70 -3.80 6.34
N LYS A 53 -1.44 -4.75 5.76
CA LYS A 53 -2.80 -5.09 6.20
C LYS A 53 -2.83 -5.67 7.61
N ASP A 54 -1.89 -6.54 7.95
CA ASP A 54 -1.75 -7.08 9.30
C ASP A 54 -1.49 -5.97 10.32
N PHE A 55 -0.63 -5.01 9.97
CA PHE A 55 -0.36 -3.85 10.82
C PHE A 55 -1.61 -2.99 11.03
N ILE A 56 -2.34 -2.67 9.96
CA ILE A 56 -3.58 -1.90 10.04
C ILE A 56 -4.63 -2.62 10.88
N ASN A 57 -4.81 -3.92 10.68
CA ASN A 57 -5.77 -4.72 11.44
C ASN A 57 -5.40 -4.83 12.93
N LYS A 58 -4.11 -4.89 13.29
CA LYS A 58 -3.63 -4.83 14.67
C LYS A 58 -3.97 -3.52 15.38
N LEU A 59 -4.17 -2.45 14.62
CA LEU A 59 -4.66 -1.16 15.13
C LEU A 59 -6.20 -1.10 15.22
N ASN A 60 -6.90 -2.22 15.01
CA ASN A 60 -8.37 -2.30 14.95
C ASN A 60 -8.99 -1.47 13.80
N ILE A 61 -8.23 -1.16 12.77
CA ILE A 61 -8.72 -0.54 11.55
C ILE A 61 -9.04 -1.65 10.56
N ARG A 62 -10.30 -1.71 10.11
CA ARG A 62 -10.76 -2.76 9.20
C ARG A 62 -10.22 -2.59 7.79
N THR A 63 -9.72 -3.67 7.22
CA THR A 63 -9.41 -3.79 5.80
C THR A 63 -10.39 -4.75 5.11
N THR A 64 -10.35 -4.86 3.78
CA THR A 64 -11.03 -5.96 3.10
C THR A 64 -10.48 -7.31 3.58
N GLN A 65 -11.31 -8.36 3.55
CA GLN A 65 -10.84 -9.71 3.84
C GLN A 65 -9.80 -10.14 2.81
N TYR A 66 -8.77 -10.83 3.27
CA TYR A 66 -7.65 -11.27 2.41
C TYR A 66 -7.01 -12.55 2.93
N THR A 67 -6.29 -13.21 2.06
CA THR A 67 -5.42 -14.32 2.40
C THR A 67 -4.18 -14.35 1.52
N LEU A 68 -3.09 -14.89 2.06
CA LEU A 68 -1.85 -15.15 1.32
C LEU A 68 -2.04 -16.37 0.40
N VAL A 69 -1.48 -16.31 -0.80
CA VAL A 69 -1.48 -17.40 -1.79
C VAL A 69 -0.05 -17.62 -2.25
N GLU A 70 0.58 -18.68 -1.77
CA GLU A 70 1.98 -19.03 -2.07
C GLU A 70 2.11 -20.22 -3.01
N LYS A 71 1.05 -21.00 -3.13
CA LYS A 71 1.02 -22.20 -3.98
C LYS A 71 -0.40 -22.51 -4.48
N LYS A 72 -0.48 -23.30 -5.53
CA LYS A 72 -1.77 -23.64 -6.16
C LYS A 72 -2.77 -24.30 -5.20
N SER A 73 -2.30 -25.13 -4.26
CA SER A 73 -3.19 -25.81 -3.28
C SER A 73 -3.85 -24.84 -2.29
N ASP A 74 -3.35 -23.62 -2.15
CA ASP A 74 -3.98 -22.64 -1.28
C ASP A 74 -5.32 -22.15 -1.85
N LEU A 75 -5.52 -22.30 -3.17
CA LEU A 75 -6.73 -21.90 -3.88
C LEU A 75 -7.99 -22.64 -3.41
N ASP A 76 -7.84 -23.88 -2.92
CA ASP A 76 -8.98 -24.75 -2.54
C ASP A 76 -9.84 -24.14 -1.41
N SER A 77 -9.27 -23.22 -0.63
CA SER A 77 -9.92 -22.57 0.52
C SER A 77 -10.42 -21.16 0.25
N LEU A 78 -10.36 -20.68 -1.00
CA LEU A 78 -10.55 -19.25 -1.32
C LEU A 78 -11.96 -18.86 -1.76
N SER A 79 -12.91 -19.81 -1.83
CA SER A 79 -14.28 -19.57 -2.33
C SER A 79 -14.98 -18.40 -1.64
N ASP A 80 -14.76 -18.20 -0.35
CA ASP A 80 -15.40 -17.15 0.46
C ASP A 80 -14.88 -15.74 0.15
N LEU A 81 -13.71 -15.64 -0.51
CA LEU A 81 -13.12 -14.37 -0.94
C LEU A 81 -13.49 -13.98 -2.37
N LEU A 82 -14.27 -14.81 -3.05
CA LEU A 82 -14.69 -14.53 -4.43
C LEU A 82 -16.07 -13.83 -4.46
N PRO A 83 -16.30 -12.95 -5.43
CA PRO A 83 -15.30 -12.42 -6.35
C PRO A 83 -14.24 -11.59 -5.62
N GLY A 84 -13.01 -11.64 -6.11
CA GLY A 84 -11.86 -11.01 -5.47
C GLY A 84 -10.88 -10.37 -6.45
N ILE A 85 -9.81 -9.84 -5.93
CA ILE A 85 -8.67 -9.32 -6.71
C ILE A 85 -7.41 -10.02 -6.19
N LEU A 86 -6.76 -10.78 -7.07
CA LEU A 86 -5.46 -11.35 -6.80
C LEU A 86 -4.39 -10.30 -7.09
N LYS A 87 -3.50 -10.04 -6.13
CA LYS A 87 -2.44 -9.04 -6.25
C LYS A 87 -1.09 -9.63 -5.89
N THR A 88 -0.02 -9.17 -6.53
CA THR A 88 1.33 -9.46 -6.04
C THR A 88 1.51 -8.88 -4.64
N THR A 89 2.25 -9.59 -3.77
CA THR A 89 2.49 -9.10 -2.38
C THR A 89 3.40 -7.89 -2.35
N THR A 90 4.24 -7.69 -3.37
CA THR A 90 5.20 -6.58 -3.53
C THR A 90 5.18 -6.04 -4.95
N MET A 91 5.81 -4.90 -5.18
CA MET A 91 6.11 -4.32 -6.50
C MET A 91 4.90 -3.99 -7.40
N GLY A 92 3.68 -3.99 -6.89
CA GLY A 92 2.49 -3.59 -7.65
C GLY A 92 2.30 -2.07 -7.67
N TYR A 93 2.05 -1.49 -8.86
CA TYR A 93 1.75 -0.06 -9.05
C TYR A 93 0.86 0.13 -10.28
N ASP A 94 0.08 1.19 -10.34
CA ASP A 94 -0.77 1.57 -11.48
C ASP A 94 -1.58 0.41 -12.07
N GLY A 95 -2.22 -0.39 -11.22
CA GLY A 95 -2.97 -1.59 -11.63
C GLY A 95 -2.14 -2.78 -12.07
N LYS A 96 -0.81 -2.66 -12.19
CA LYS A 96 0.08 -3.78 -12.52
C LYS A 96 0.16 -4.76 -11.35
N GLY A 97 0.18 -6.05 -11.67
CA GLY A 97 0.17 -7.11 -10.67
C GLY A 97 -1.18 -7.27 -9.95
N GLN A 98 -2.28 -6.80 -10.54
CA GLN A 98 -3.65 -6.97 -10.04
C GLN A 98 -4.50 -7.69 -11.08
N PHE A 99 -5.18 -8.76 -10.64
CA PHE A 99 -5.95 -9.64 -11.50
C PHE A 99 -7.35 -9.83 -10.90
N PRO A 100 -8.40 -9.31 -11.51
CA PRO A 100 -9.78 -9.60 -11.10
C PRO A 100 -10.07 -11.10 -11.23
N VAL A 101 -10.64 -11.69 -10.18
CA VAL A 101 -10.95 -13.12 -10.09
C VAL A 101 -12.43 -13.26 -9.74
N LYS A 102 -13.20 -13.92 -10.59
CA LYS A 102 -14.61 -14.24 -10.33
C LYS A 102 -14.75 -15.64 -9.74
N GLU A 103 -13.97 -16.59 -10.23
CA GLU A 103 -13.95 -17.99 -9.80
C GLU A 103 -12.53 -18.54 -9.75
N ILE A 104 -12.30 -19.62 -9.02
CA ILE A 104 -10.97 -20.27 -8.87
C ILE A 104 -10.34 -20.58 -10.23
N LYS A 105 -11.14 -21.05 -11.18
CA LYS A 105 -10.68 -21.38 -12.54
C LYS A 105 -10.02 -20.20 -13.26
N ASP A 106 -10.35 -18.96 -12.90
CA ASP A 106 -9.69 -17.80 -13.48
C ASP A 106 -8.22 -17.77 -13.11
N ILE A 107 -7.90 -18.07 -11.84
CA ILE A 107 -6.50 -18.13 -11.37
C ILE A 107 -5.77 -19.32 -12.00
N GLU A 108 -6.45 -20.46 -12.17
CA GLU A 108 -5.85 -21.65 -12.79
C GLU A 108 -5.44 -21.43 -14.26
N LYS A 109 -6.19 -20.57 -14.97
CA LYS A 109 -5.88 -20.17 -16.36
C LYS A 109 -4.75 -19.16 -16.47
N MET A 110 -4.46 -18.44 -15.39
CA MET A 110 -3.36 -17.49 -15.34
C MET A 110 -2.05 -18.28 -15.22
N ASN A 111 -1.06 -17.92 -16.02
CA ASN A 111 0.31 -18.46 -15.86
C ASN A 111 1.02 -17.70 -14.73
N ILE A 112 0.66 -18.01 -13.49
CA ILE A 112 1.15 -17.34 -12.29
C ILE A 112 2.35 -18.10 -11.71
N ASP A 113 3.42 -17.36 -11.47
CA ASP A 113 4.53 -17.84 -10.66
C ASP A 113 4.26 -17.54 -9.18
N PHE A 114 3.77 -18.53 -8.45
CA PHE A 114 3.44 -18.40 -7.03
C PHE A 114 4.66 -18.15 -6.13
N SER A 115 5.90 -18.34 -6.60
CA SER A 115 7.12 -18.11 -5.81
C SER A 115 7.26 -16.65 -5.33
N ASN A 116 6.62 -15.70 -6.03
CA ASN A 116 6.61 -14.29 -5.64
C ASN A 116 5.58 -13.95 -4.56
N GLY A 117 4.71 -14.90 -4.20
CA GLY A 117 3.60 -14.71 -3.27
C GLY A 117 2.52 -13.76 -3.83
N TYR A 118 1.28 -14.10 -3.57
CA TYR A 118 0.13 -13.28 -3.91
C TYR A 118 -0.77 -13.09 -2.69
N ILE A 119 -1.57 -12.06 -2.72
CA ILE A 119 -2.68 -11.83 -1.80
C ILE A 119 -3.98 -11.86 -2.60
N LEU A 120 -4.93 -12.69 -2.20
CA LEU A 120 -6.30 -12.59 -2.70
C LEU A 120 -7.10 -11.72 -1.73
N GLU A 121 -7.65 -10.64 -2.25
CA GLU A 121 -8.52 -9.72 -1.52
C GLU A 121 -9.95 -9.85 -2.00
N LYS A 122 -10.91 -9.95 -1.08
CA LYS A 122 -12.32 -9.93 -1.41
C LYS A 122 -12.68 -8.62 -2.08
N LEU A 123 -13.37 -8.69 -3.21
CA LEU A 123 -13.82 -7.50 -3.93
C LEU A 123 -14.81 -6.71 -3.08
N VAL A 124 -14.53 -5.43 -2.88
CA VAL A 124 -15.41 -4.48 -2.21
C VAL A 124 -16.00 -3.53 -3.24
N LYS A 125 -17.33 -3.41 -3.25
CA LYS A 125 -17.99 -2.42 -4.08
C LYS A 125 -17.82 -1.05 -3.44
N LEU A 126 -16.84 -0.30 -3.91
CA LEU A 126 -16.58 1.06 -3.43
C LEU A 126 -17.70 2.00 -3.87
N LYS A 127 -18.12 2.85 -2.96
CA LYS A 127 -19.05 3.94 -3.23
C LYS A 127 -18.28 5.21 -3.58
N LYS A 128 -17.22 5.47 -2.85
CA LYS A 128 -16.24 6.55 -3.05
C LYS A 128 -14.89 6.10 -2.50
N GLU A 129 -13.84 6.66 -3.04
CA GLU A 129 -12.50 6.54 -2.48
C GLU A 129 -12.11 7.90 -1.89
N ILE A 130 -11.64 7.89 -0.66
CA ILE A 130 -11.14 9.07 0.02
C ILE A 130 -9.75 8.81 0.58
N SER A 131 -8.93 9.84 0.59
CA SER A 131 -7.64 9.84 1.26
C SER A 131 -7.53 11.01 2.24
N VAL A 132 -6.67 10.85 3.24
CA VAL A 132 -6.35 11.89 4.21
C VAL A 132 -4.84 11.98 4.34
N ILE A 133 -4.32 13.19 4.18
CA ILE A 133 -2.90 13.47 4.39
C ILE A 133 -2.71 13.87 5.85
N ILE A 134 -1.77 13.21 6.52
CA ILE A 134 -1.36 13.53 7.87
C ILE A 134 0.14 13.84 7.91
N THR A 135 0.49 14.92 8.59
CA THR A 135 1.88 15.27 8.90
C THR A 135 2.11 15.13 10.39
N ARG A 136 3.06 14.28 10.78
CA ARG A 136 3.45 14.10 12.19
C ARG A 136 4.80 14.74 12.45
N PHE A 137 4.88 15.55 13.50
CA PHE A 137 6.08 16.23 13.92
C PHE A 137 6.85 15.41 14.98
N SER A 138 8.13 15.77 15.20
CA SER A 138 9.01 15.07 16.15
C SER A 138 8.54 15.14 17.62
N ASN A 139 7.75 16.15 17.98
CA ASN A 139 7.16 16.34 19.30
C ASN A 139 5.83 15.58 19.51
N ASN A 140 5.51 14.64 18.63
CA ASN A 140 4.23 13.90 18.56
C ASN A 140 2.99 14.73 18.22
N ASN A 141 3.12 16.01 17.93
CA ASN A 141 2.04 16.77 17.31
C ASN A 141 1.80 16.31 15.86
N TYR A 142 0.61 16.53 15.37
CA TYR A 142 0.27 16.20 13.98
C TYR A 142 -0.75 17.20 13.43
N GLU A 143 -0.73 17.35 12.12
CA GLU A 143 -1.71 18.10 11.36
C GLU A 143 -2.40 17.19 10.36
N ILE A 144 -3.70 17.30 10.24
CA ILE A 144 -4.52 16.49 9.34
C ILE A 144 -5.19 17.43 8.33
N TYR A 145 -4.95 17.15 7.06
CA TYR A 145 -5.62 17.86 5.98
C TYR A 145 -7.07 17.43 5.83
N GLU A 146 -7.85 18.22 5.10
CA GLU A 146 -9.22 17.83 4.77
C GLU A 146 -9.25 16.58 3.91
N PRO A 147 -10.23 15.69 4.10
CA PRO A 147 -10.42 14.52 3.26
C PRO A 147 -10.52 14.86 1.78
N ILE A 148 -9.87 14.09 0.98
CA ILE A 148 -9.75 14.24 -0.47
C ILE A 148 -10.55 13.11 -1.12
N GLU A 149 -11.46 13.42 -2.04
CA GLU A 149 -12.13 12.44 -2.87
C GLU A 149 -11.28 12.15 -4.11
N ASN A 150 -10.93 10.88 -4.32
CA ASN A 150 -10.10 10.43 -5.44
C ASN A 150 -10.97 9.76 -6.49
N ILE A 151 -10.82 10.19 -7.72
CA ILE A 151 -11.51 9.64 -8.88
C ILE A 151 -10.47 8.96 -9.77
N HIS A 152 -10.65 7.63 -9.93
CA HIS A 152 -9.81 6.80 -10.78
C HIS A 152 -10.53 6.47 -12.08
N GLU A 153 -9.76 6.40 -13.15
CA GLU A 153 -10.16 5.87 -14.45
C GLU A 153 -9.09 4.88 -14.91
N ASP A 154 -9.51 3.68 -15.29
CA ASP A 154 -8.60 2.59 -15.67
C ASP A 154 -7.50 2.30 -14.63
N GLN A 155 -7.86 2.34 -13.34
CA GLN A 155 -6.99 2.14 -12.18
C GLN A 155 -5.90 3.21 -11.97
N ILE A 156 -5.97 4.31 -12.73
CA ILE A 156 -5.07 5.45 -12.59
C ILE A 156 -5.83 6.62 -11.97
N LEU A 157 -5.23 7.29 -11.01
CA LEU A 157 -5.80 8.50 -10.40
C LEU A 157 -5.90 9.60 -11.45
N LYS A 158 -7.14 9.99 -11.77
CA LYS A 158 -7.44 11.02 -12.78
C LYS A 158 -7.46 12.42 -12.19
N TYR A 159 -8.18 12.58 -11.09
CA TYR A 159 -8.20 13.84 -10.34
C TYR A 159 -8.62 13.63 -8.89
N SER A 160 -8.27 14.58 -8.05
CA SER A 160 -8.61 14.64 -6.64
C SER A 160 -9.42 15.91 -6.35
N LYS A 161 -10.48 15.77 -5.57
CA LYS A 161 -11.36 16.88 -5.16
C LYS A 161 -11.23 17.14 -3.67
N ILE A 162 -10.97 18.39 -3.29
CA ILE A 162 -10.89 18.86 -1.91
C ILE A 162 -11.91 19.99 -1.70
N PRO A 163 -12.71 19.94 -0.65
CA PRO A 163 -12.94 18.80 0.25
C PRO A 163 -13.70 17.67 -0.45
N ALA A 164 -13.57 16.45 0.10
CA ALA A 164 -14.35 15.30 -0.36
C ALA A 164 -15.85 15.55 -0.17
N ASP A 165 -16.66 15.19 -1.18
CA ASP A 165 -18.11 15.24 -1.10
C ASP A 165 -18.65 14.01 -0.34
N VAL A 166 -18.55 14.07 0.98
CA VAL A 166 -18.98 13.02 1.91
C VAL A 166 -19.83 13.60 3.04
N SER A 167 -20.61 12.76 3.72
CA SER A 167 -21.37 13.22 4.88
C SER A 167 -20.45 13.72 6.00
N LYS A 168 -20.93 14.62 6.83
CA LYS A 168 -20.20 15.15 8.00
C LYS A 168 -19.69 14.04 8.92
N ASN A 169 -20.44 12.94 9.04
CA ASN A 169 -20.04 11.79 9.83
C ASN A 169 -18.81 11.10 9.25
N ILE A 170 -18.81 10.81 7.93
CA ILE A 170 -17.65 10.20 7.24
C ILE A 170 -16.46 11.15 7.30
N PHE A 171 -16.67 12.45 7.06
CA PHE A 171 -15.63 13.47 7.16
C PHE A 171 -14.92 13.45 8.53
N ASN A 172 -15.70 13.38 9.62
CA ASN A 172 -15.14 13.35 10.97
C ASN A 172 -14.47 12.01 11.31
N GLN A 173 -14.99 10.90 10.80
CA GLN A 173 -14.41 9.56 11.03
C GLN A 173 -13.12 9.33 10.23
N SER A 174 -12.89 10.05 9.16
CA SER A 174 -11.71 9.91 8.31
C SER A 174 -10.47 10.65 8.85
N LYS A 175 -10.67 11.53 9.82
CA LYS A 175 -9.60 12.26 10.54
C LYS A 175 -9.25 11.56 11.86
#